data_a8e83e6bf126ba916b3bdf22f954c1de
#
_entry.id   a8e83e6bf126ba916b3bdf22f954c1de
#
_cell.length_a   1.000
_cell.length_b   1.000
_cell.length_c   1.000
_cell.angle_alpha   90.00
_cell.angle_beta   90.00
_cell.angle_gamma   90.00
#
_symmetry.space_group_name_H-M   'P 1'
#
loop_
_entity.id
_entity.type
_entity.pdbx_description
1 polymer ?
#
loop_
_entity_poly.entity_id
_entity_poly.type
_entity_poly.pdbx_seq_one_letter_code
_entity_poly.pdbx_strand_id
1 'polypeptide(L)'
;MSLIKKNTGTFEYYQAQSIPVPHCFTTRLGGVSRGALASMNLGLRLADDPQNVAENFRILSETLGFSPEDLVTPRQIHSDIVCRVGRKDRGKHLIHGASRECDAQITNEPGVALVVFTADCTPVLLQDPVTGAYALSPGIASLIVTGTI
;
A
#
# COMPACT_ATOMS: atom_id res chain seq x y z
N MET A 1 9.30 18.25 -4.98
CA MET A 1 8.53 17.00 -5.21
C MET A 1 7.09 17.42 -5.49
N SER A 2 6.51 17.08 -6.64
CA SER A 2 5.11 17.41 -6.91
C SER A 2 4.27 16.14 -6.91
N LEU A 3 3.11 16.22 -6.24
CA LEU A 3 2.07 15.21 -6.28
C LEU A 3 1.05 15.59 -7.35
N ILE A 4 0.68 14.63 -8.17
CA ILE A 4 -0.37 14.81 -9.17
C ILE A 4 -1.59 14.02 -8.73
N LYS A 5 -2.73 14.70 -8.73
CA LYS A 5 -4.02 14.05 -8.57
C LYS A 5 -4.41 13.36 -9.86
N LYS A 6 -4.78 12.10 -9.78
CA LYS A 6 -5.30 11.27 -10.86
C LYS A 6 -6.77 10.95 -10.60
N ASN A 7 -7.54 10.89 -11.66
CA ASN A 7 -8.94 10.47 -11.61
C ASN A 7 -9.23 9.59 -12.83
N THR A 8 -9.69 8.39 -12.60
CA THR A 8 -10.05 7.42 -13.65
C THR A 8 -11.56 7.45 -14.00
N GLY A 9 -12.31 8.41 -13.42
CA GLY A 9 -13.76 8.47 -13.50
C GLY A 9 -14.46 7.72 -12.36
N THR A 10 -13.87 6.68 -11.81
CA THR A 10 -14.40 5.91 -10.69
C THR A 10 -13.54 5.99 -9.44
N PHE A 11 -12.23 6.11 -9.60
CA PHE A 11 -11.26 6.10 -8.51
C PHE A 11 -10.34 7.32 -8.57
N GLU A 12 -10.10 7.93 -7.41
CA GLU A 12 -9.28 9.13 -7.26
C GLU A 12 -8.11 8.87 -6.33
N TYR A 13 -6.90 9.24 -6.77
CA TYR A 13 -5.66 9.01 -6.03
C TYR A 13 -4.57 10.03 -6.36
N TYR A 14 -3.49 10.07 -5.59
CA TYR A 14 -2.32 10.89 -5.84
C TYR A 14 -1.11 10.06 -6.22
N GLN A 15 -0.26 10.60 -7.10
CA GLN A 15 1.04 10.04 -7.49
C GLN A 15 2.14 11.08 -7.35
N ALA A 16 3.34 10.63 -6.96
CA ALA A 16 4.56 11.44 -7.00
C ALA A 16 5.21 11.34 -8.39
N GLN A 17 5.46 12.46 -9.05
CA GLN A 17 6.08 12.47 -10.39
C GLN A 17 7.48 11.86 -10.43
N SER A 18 8.20 11.91 -9.33
CA SER A 18 9.58 11.44 -9.21
C SER A 18 9.72 9.93 -9.05
N ILE A 19 8.63 9.19 -8.82
CA ILE A 19 8.65 7.74 -8.63
C ILE A 19 8.22 7.07 -9.93
N PRO A 20 9.09 6.28 -10.60
CA PRO A 20 8.82 5.76 -11.94
C PRO A 20 7.96 4.49 -11.97
N VAL A 21 7.73 3.85 -10.84
CA VAL A 21 6.89 2.64 -10.75
C VAL A 21 5.43 3.00 -10.47
N PRO A 22 4.46 2.13 -10.83
CA PRO A 22 3.07 2.30 -10.42
C PRO A 22 2.96 2.43 -8.91
N HIS A 23 2.34 3.49 -8.44
CA HIS A 23 2.10 3.74 -7.01
C HIS A 23 0.94 4.72 -6.84
N CYS A 24 0.35 4.72 -5.67
CA CYS A 24 -0.68 5.70 -5.35
C CYS A 24 -0.80 5.97 -3.84
N PHE A 25 -1.30 7.17 -3.55
CA PHE A 25 -2.00 7.48 -2.31
C PHE A 25 -3.48 7.49 -2.61
N THR A 26 -4.22 6.56 -2.06
CA THR A 26 -5.66 6.48 -2.27
C THR A 26 -6.36 7.64 -1.57
N THR A 27 -7.46 8.12 -2.15
CA THR A 27 -8.44 8.93 -1.45
C THR A 27 -9.58 8.04 -0.95
N ARG A 28 -10.52 8.64 -0.21
CA ARG A 28 -11.72 7.90 0.21
C ARG A 28 -12.74 7.72 -0.93
N LEU A 29 -12.50 8.24 -2.12
CA LEU A 29 -13.44 8.26 -3.23
C LEU A 29 -13.19 7.13 -4.23
N GLY A 30 -14.26 6.58 -4.79
CA GLY A 30 -14.21 5.66 -5.93
C GLY A 30 -14.34 4.19 -5.59
N GLY A 31 -14.64 3.85 -4.35
CA GLY A 31 -14.94 2.47 -3.94
C GLY A 31 -16.42 2.17 -3.80
N VAL A 32 -16.73 0.98 -3.32
CA VAL A 32 -18.10 0.43 -3.18
C VAL A 32 -18.61 0.40 -1.75
N SER A 33 -17.76 0.64 -0.75
CA SER A 33 -18.16 0.68 0.66
C SER A 33 -19.19 1.76 0.93
N ARG A 34 -20.03 1.56 1.95
CA ARG A 34 -21.19 2.43 2.25
C ARG A 34 -21.15 2.96 3.68
N GLY A 35 -22.05 3.91 3.97
CA GLY A 35 -22.22 4.48 5.31
C GLY A 35 -20.96 5.22 5.79
N ALA A 36 -20.54 4.98 7.01
CA ALA A 36 -19.37 5.64 7.61
C ALA A 36 -18.05 5.31 6.91
N LEU A 37 -17.99 4.16 6.19
CA LEU A 37 -16.82 3.67 5.48
C LEU A 37 -16.82 4.02 3.98
N ALA A 38 -17.78 4.84 3.53
CA ALA A 38 -17.89 5.23 2.13
C ALA A 38 -16.67 6.08 1.70
N SER A 39 -16.10 5.74 0.55
CA SER A 39 -16.43 4.68 -0.39
C SER A 39 -15.25 3.70 -0.61
N MET A 40 -13.99 4.17 -0.60
CA MET A 40 -12.78 3.38 -0.88
C MET A 40 -12.15 2.87 0.44
N ASN A 41 -12.92 2.14 1.24
CA ASN A 41 -12.38 1.51 2.43
C ASN A 41 -11.48 0.32 2.05
N LEU A 42 -10.22 0.37 2.45
CA LEU A 42 -9.21 -0.68 2.29
C LEU A 42 -8.83 -1.30 3.63
N GLY A 43 -9.49 -0.89 4.72
CA GLY A 43 -9.21 -1.34 6.07
C GLY A 43 -9.73 -2.76 6.33
N LEU A 44 -8.83 -3.73 6.43
CA LEU A 44 -9.14 -5.15 6.60
C LEU A 44 -9.74 -5.53 7.95
N ARG A 45 -9.72 -4.62 8.93
CA ARG A 45 -10.17 -4.86 10.31
C ARG A 45 -11.32 -3.95 10.75
N LEU A 46 -11.87 -3.19 9.82
CA LEU A 46 -13.03 -2.35 10.06
C LEU A 46 -14.31 -3.18 9.87
N ALA A 47 -15.41 -2.70 10.45
CA ALA A 47 -16.71 -3.33 10.34
C ALA A 47 -17.37 -3.05 8.97
N ASP A 48 -16.73 -3.49 7.90
CA ASP A 48 -17.25 -3.44 6.53
C ASP A 48 -17.55 -4.86 6.05
N ASP A 49 -18.34 -4.96 5.00
CA ASP A 49 -18.52 -6.22 4.28
C ASP A 49 -17.18 -6.60 3.62
N PRO A 50 -16.61 -7.78 3.91
CA PRO A 50 -15.38 -8.24 3.28
C PRO A 50 -15.42 -8.23 1.75
N GLN A 51 -16.60 -8.39 1.15
CA GLN A 51 -16.78 -8.30 -0.31
C GLN A 51 -16.56 -6.88 -0.83
N ASN A 52 -16.99 -5.85 -0.08
CA ASN A 52 -16.73 -4.46 -0.43
C ASN A 52 -15.23 -4.15 -0.38
N VAL A 53 -14.54 -4.62 0.65
CA VAL A 53 -13.10 -4.43 0.79
C VAL A 53 -12.34 -5.13 -0.34
N ALA A 54 -12.72 -6.37 -0.66
CA ALA A 54 -12.13 -7.11 -1.78
C ALA A 54 -12.34 -6.39 -3.12
N GLU A 55 -13.54 -5.86 -3.36
CA GLU A 55 -13.86 -5.10 -4.57
C GLU A 55 -13.06 -3.77 -4.64
N ASN A 56 -12.90 -3.08 -3.52
CA ASN A 56 -12.06 -1.89 -3.47
C ASN A 56 -10.59 -2.20 -3.81
N PHE A 57 -10.06 -3.31 -3.32
CA PHE A 57 -8.71 -3.76 -3.72
C PHE A 57 -8.65 -4.15 -5.19
N ARG A 58 -9.70 -4.75 -5.75
CA ARG A 58 -9.77 -5.05 -7.19
C ARG A 58 -9.72 -3.77 -8.03
N ILE A 59 -10.52 -2.76 -7.70
CA ILE A 59 -10.54 -1.45 -8.37
C ILE A 59 -9.15 -0.79 -8.32
N LEU A 60 -8.52 -0.79 -7.15
CA LEU A 60 -7.17 -0.27 -6.96
C LEU A 60 -6.16 -1.01 -7.85
N SER A 61 -6.18 -2.33 -7.81
CA SER A 61 -5.22 -3.18 -8.53
C SER A 61 -5.34 -3.02 -10.04
N GLU A 62 -6.55 -3.04 -10.57
CA GLU A 62 -6.81 -2.82 -12.01
C GLU A 62 -6.35 -1.43 -12.46
N THR A 63 -6.61 -0.41 -11.64
CA THR A 63 -6.19 0.97 -11.95
C THR A 63 -4.67 1.11 -12.06
N LEU A 64 -3.92 0.39 -11.25
CA LEU A 64 -2.46 0.45 -11.21
C LEU A 64 -1.77 -0.63 -12.04
N GLY A 65 -2.54 -1.58 -12.60
CA GLY A 65 -2.02 -2.61 -13.51
C GLY A 65 -1.33 -3.78 -12.81
N PHE A 66 -1.79 -4.18 -11.62
CA PHE A 66 -1.34 -5.39 -10.92
C PHE A 66 -2.54 -6.26 -10.46
N SER A 67 -2.26 -7.45 -9.94
CA SER A 67 -3.27 -8.33 -9.35
C SER A 67 -3.38 -8.09 -7.83
N PRO A 68 -4.57 -8.23 -7.20
CA PRO A 68 -4.67 -8.28 -5.74
C PRO A 68 -3.76 -9.35 -5.10
N GLU A 69 -3.43 -10.41 -5.85
CA GLU A 69 -2.49 -11.45 -5.42
C GLU A 69 -1.04 -10.97 -5.35
N ASP A 70 -0.67 -9.89 -6.03
CA ASP A 70 0.67 -9.30 -5.98
C ASP A 70 0.91 -8.44 -4.73
N LEU A 71 -0.15 -8.13 -3.99
CA LEU A 71 -0.10 -7.28 -2.81
C LEU A 71 0.60 -7.95 -1.64
N VAL A 72 1.46 -7.19 -0.99
CA VAL A 72 2.04 -7.55 0.31
C VAL A 72 1.58 -6.53 1.34
N THR A 73 0.74 -6.97 2.26
CA THR A 73 0.21 -6.14 3.34
C THR A 73 0.81 -6.56 4.67
N PRO A 74 1.38 -5.65 5.47
CA PRO A 74 1.88 -5.97 6.79
C PRO A 74 0.76 -6.04 7.82
N ARG A 75 1.01 -6.73 8.91
CA ARG A 75 0.29 -6.51 10.15
C ARG A 75 0.98 -5.39 10.91
N GLN A 76 0.49 -4.16 10.73
CA GLN A 76 1.05 -2.98 11.39
C GLN A 76 0.78 -3.04 12.91
N ILE A 77 1.83 -2.86 13.70
CA ILE A 77 1.83 -2.95 15.16
C ILE A 77 2.41 -1.70 15.83
N HIS A 78 2.63 -0.64 15.07
CA HIS A 78 3.22 0.63 15.51
C HIS A 78 4.63 0.45 16.08
N SER A 79 5.47 -0.24 15.33
CA SER A 79 6.88 -0.53 15.65
C SER A 79 7.84 0.13 14.68
N ASP A 80 9.14 -0.04 14.92
CA ASP A 80 10.24 0.32 14.02
C ASP A 80 10.71 -0.86 13.14
N ILE A 81 9.94 -1.95 13.12
CA ILE A 81 10.31 -3.15 12.38
C ILE A 81 10.15 -2.93 10.89
N VAL A 82 11.24 -3.17 10.14
CA VAL A 82 11.28 -3.18 8.69
C VAL A 82 11.38 -4.62 8.19
N CYS A 83 10.46 -5.03 7.34
CA CYS A 83 10.50 -6.35 6.71
C CYS A 83 11.00 -6.26 5.27
N ARG A 84 12.05 -7.01 4.94
CA ARG A 84 12.32 -7.32 3.55
C ARG A 84 11.31 -8.37 3.08
N VAL A 85 10.58 -8.04 2.00
CA VAL A 85 9.53 -8.89 1.45
C VAL A 85 9.78 -9.17 -0.03
N GLY A 86 9.24 -10.28 -0.52
CA GLY A 86 9.43 -10.73 -1.88
C GLY A 86 8.20 -11.47 -2.40
N ARG A 87 8.33 -12.10 -3.57
CA ARG A 87 7.23 -12.81 -4.25
C ARG A 87 6.55 -13.87 -3.39
N LYS A 88 7.30 -14.52 -2.47
CA LYS A 88 6.75 -15.52 -1.52
C LYS A 88 5.81 -14.91 -0.47
N ASP A 89 5.81 -13.59 -0.30
CA ASP A 89 5.01 -12.89 0.70
C ASP A 89 3.71 -12.32 0.12
N ARG A 90 3.51 -12.43 -1.21
CA ARG A 90 2.34 -11.92 -1.92
C ARG A 90 1.06 -12.61 -1.50
N GLY A 91 -0.05 -11.88 -1.50
CA GLY A 91 -1.41 -12.37 -1.24
C GLY A 91 -1.71 -12.83 0.19
N LYS A 92 -0.72 -12.84 1.08
CA LYS A 92 -0.85 -13.54 2.37
C LYS A 92 -1.91 -12.97 3.30
N HIS A 93 -2.16 -11.68 3.30
CA HIS A 93 -3.15 -11.08 4.20
C HIS A 93 -4.55 -11.02 3.59
N LEU A 94 -4.64 -10.64 2.33
CA LEU A 94 -5.93 -10.51 1.64
C LEU A 94 -6.55 -11.85 1.27
N ILE A 95 -5.70 -12.85 0.93
CA ILE A 95 -6.15 -14.09 0.35
C ILE A 95 -5.85 -15.29 1.26
N HIS A 96 -4.71 -15.29 1.96
CA HIS A 96 -4.20 -16.45 2.71
C HIS A 96 -3.98 -16.21 4.22
N GLY A 97 -4.36 -15.08 4.75
CA GLY A 97 -4.59 -14.84 6.18
C GLY A 97 -3.42 -14.48 7.09
N ALA A 98 -2.15 -14.68 6.73
CA ALA A 98 -1.03 -14.43 7.62
C ALA A 98 0.00 -13.45 7.04
N SER A 99 -0.02 -12.21 7.49
CA SER A 99 1.03 -11.22 7.19
C SER A 99 2.09 -11.16 8.31
N ARG A 100 3.28 -10.66 7.94
CA ARG A 100 4.35 -10.39 8.91
C ARG A 100 4.01 -9.15 9.74
N GLU A 101 4.36 -9.20 11.02
CA GLU A 101 4.29 -8.02 11.89
C GLU A 101 5.44 -7.08 11.56
N CYS A 102 5.12 -5.94 10.98
CA CYS A 102 6.05 -4.84 10.72
C CYS A 102 5.27 -3.59 10.31
N ASP A 103 5.91 -2.44 10.36
CA ASP A 103 5.31 -1.18 9.96
C ASP A 103 5.96 -0.62 8.68
N ALA A 104 7.16 -1.07 8.34
CA ALA A 104 7.78 -0.74 7.06
C ALA A 104 8.12 -1.99 6.26
N GLN A 105 8.10 -1.86 4.95
CA GLN A 105 8.44 -2.93 4.02
C GLN A 105 9.45 -2.42 2.99
N ILE A 106 10.35 -3.29 2.57
CA ILE A 106 11.30 -3.03 1.50
C ILE A 106 11.36 -4.22 0.53
N THR A 107 11.43 -3.93 -0.76
CA THR A 107 11.60 -4.93 -1.82
C THR A 107 12.42 -4.38 -2.98
N ASN A 108 13.13 -5.25 -3.66
CA ASN A 108 13.71 -5.02 -4.99
C ASN A 108 13.24 -6.09 -6.00
N GLU A 109 12.22 -6.87 -5.65
CA GLU A 109 11.70 -7.91 -6.52
C GLU A 109 10.56 -7.36 -7.40
N PRO A 110 10.68 -7.46 -8.74
CA PRO A 110 9.58 -7.10 -9.63
C PRO A 110 8.33 -7.95 -9.41
N GLY A 111 7.15 -7.34 -9.55
CA GLY A 111 5.87 -8.02 -9.35
C GLY A 111 5.48 -8.18 -7.88
N VAL A 112 6.06 -7.38 -6.99
CA VAL A 112 5.68 -7.25 -5.58
C VAL A 112 5.11 -5.86 -5.34
N ALA A 113 3.86 -5.77 -4.95
CA ALA A 113 3.19 -4.50 -4.66
C ALA A 113 3.07 -4.30 -3.15
N LEU A 114 3.82 -3.32 -2.62
CA LEU A 114 3.83 -3.00 -1.19
C LEU A 114 2.60 -2.17 -0.82
N VAL A 115 1.98 -2.49 0.31
CA VAL A 115 0.84 -1.75 0.86
C VAL A 115 1.12 -1.38 2.31
N VAL A 116 0.82 -0.15 2.69
CA VAL A 116 0.67 0.26 4.11
C VAL A 116 -0.64 1.01 4.29
N PHE A 117 -1.20 0.90 5.46
CA PHE A 117 -2.46 1.56 5.83
C PHE A 117 -2.15 2.75 6.72
N THR A 118 -2.73 3.89 6.38
CA THR A 118 -2.62 5.12 7.17
C THR A 118 -4.00 5.68 7.45
N ALA A 119 -4.20 6.26 8.62
CA ALA A 119 -5.35 7.07 8.95
C ALA A 119 -4.92 8.55 9.06
N ASP A 120 -4.13 8.87 10.07
CA ASP A 120 -3.58 10.18 10.38
C ASP A 120 -2.04 10.26 10.23
N CYS A 121 -1.39 9.12 10.01
CA CYS A 121 0.05 9.06 9.74
C CYS A 121 0.37 9.54 8.32
N THR A 122 1.53 10.16 8.13
CA THR A 122 2.06 10.54 6.81
C THR A 122 2.82 9.36 6.19
N PRO A 123 2.34 8.74 5.12
CA PRO A 123 3.09 7.66 4.48
C PRO A 123 4.35 8.17 3.80
N VAL A 124 5.41 7.37 3.86
CA VAL A 124 6.71 7.66 3.26
C VAL A 124 7.02 6.57 2.24
N LEU A 125 7.19 6.98 0.99
CA LEU A 125 7.62 6.13 -0.12
C LEU A 125 9.05 6.51 -0.51
N LEU A 126 9.95 5.56 -0.45
CA LEU A 126 11.37 5.72 -0.78
C LEU A 126 11.73 4.86 -1.98
N GLN A 127 12.63 5.39 -2.81
CA GLN A 127 13.25 4.68 -3.92
C GLN A 127 14.76 4.82 -3.84
N ASP A 128 15.46 3.70 -4.02
CA ASP A 128 16.89 3.69 -4.30
C ASP A 128 17.10 3.40 -5.80
N PRO A 129 17.56 4.39 -6.59
CA PRO A 129 17.76 4.20 -8.02
C PRO A 129 18.98 3.33 -8.36
N VAL A 130 19.87 3.08 -7.41
CA VAL A 130 21.08 2.28 -7.61
C VAL A 130 20.78 0.79 -7.51
N THR A 131 20.08 0.38 -6.47
CA THR A 131 19.73 -1.03 -6.24
C THR A 131 18.35 -1.41 -6.82
N GLY A 132 17.54 -0.43 -7.22
CA GLY A 132 16.17 -0.63 -7.65
C GLY A 132 15.24 -1.02 -6.50
N ALA A 133 15.64 -0.77 -5.26
CA ALA A 133 14.81 -1.07 -4.10
C ALA A 133 13.77 0.03 -3.85
N TYR A 134 12.61 -0.39 -3.37
CA TYR A 134 11.52 0.48 -2.92
C TYR A 134 11.16 0.15 -1.48
N ALA A 135 10.93 1.17 -0.67
CA ALA A 135 10.45 1.01 0.69
C ALA A 135 9.21 1.85 0.93
N LEU A 136 8.32 1.32 1.76
CA LEU A 136 7.06 1.95 2.12
C LEU A 136 6.85 1.85 3.64
N SER A 137 6.54 2.98 4.27
CA SER A 137 6.31 3.09 5.72
C SER A 137 5.08 3.97 5.99
N PRO A 138 4.30 3.72 7.05
CA PRO A 138 3.22 4.61 7.46
C PRO A 138 3.70 5.91 8.11
N GLY A 139 5.02 6.18 8.11
CA GLY A 139 5.56 7.45 8.60
C GLY A 139 5.55 7.60 10.11
N ILE A 140 5.77 6.52 10.85
CA ILE A 140 6.07 6.61 12.28
C ILE A 140 7.38 7.36 12.43
N ALA A 141 7.40 8.38 13.29
CA ALA A 141 8.43 9.44 13.38
C ALA A 141 9.87 8.98 13.68
N SER A 142 10.13 7.70 13.82
CA SER A 142 11.42 7.14 14.21
C SER A 142 12.12 6.29 13.13
N LEU A 143 11.57 6.15 11.92
CA LEU A 143 12.25 5.39 10.88
C LEU A 143 13.26 6.27 10.15
N ILE A 144 14.46 6.43 10.72
CA ILE A 144 15.63 6.90 9.98
C ILE A 144 16.20 5.67 9.28
N VAL A 145 16.03 5.58 7.97
CA VAL A 145 16.73 4.58 7.15
C VAL A 145 18.21 5.02 7.08
N THR A 146 19.00 4.64 8.08
CA THR A 146 20.46 4.72 8.01
C THR A 146 20.97 3.35 7.58
N GLY A 147 21.31 3.20 6.32
CA GLY A 147 21.93 1.97 5.86
C GLY A 147 22.14 1.99 4.36
N THR A 148 23.35 1.72 3.94
CA THR A 148 23.67 1.29 2.58
C THR A 148 22.89 -0.02 2.37
N ILE A 149 21.89 -0.01 1.48
CA ILE A 149 21.18 -1.21 1.04
C ILE A 149 22.06 -1.96 0.04
#